data_12fd34320e360fbfe8d8bd8a16807b69
#
_entry.id   12fd34320e360fbfe8d8bd8a16807b69
#
_cell.length_a   1.000
_cell.length_b   1.000
_cell.length_c   1.000
_cell.angle_alpha   90.00
_cell.angle_beta   90.00
_cell.angle_gamma   90.00
#
_symmetry.space_group_name_H-M   'P 1'
#
loop_
_entity.id
_entity.type
_entity.pdbx_description
1 polymer ?
#
loop_
_entity_poly.entity_id
_entity_poly.type
_entity_poly.pdbx_seq_one_letter_code
_entity_poly.pdbx_strand_id
1 'polypeptide(L)'
;VNTPIQTLNLVQCLARTAVTLLLASVAGLSLFAPQAHADALDTIAKSGIVRIGVFEDYPPFGSIGPDMKPQGYDIDVASLIGKALNAKVELVQVTGDNRMAYLADHKTDMLLSVGETPERAKVIDFSQPYAPYYLAVFGPKSLAVKNAGDLAGKTVAVARGTLEDLSVSKVAPASAVIKRFDDPNGAISAFLSGQAQLLVVGNDVGATIMARHPANDPEQKFSLFSSPDHVGLNKNEPRLKQKVNEAIANAKKDGTMNAISQKWLRAPLPADL
;
A
#
# COMPACT_ATOMS: atom_id res chain seq x y z
N VAL A 1 17.26 3.59 -90.02
CA VAL A 1 18.20 3.13 -88.99
C VAL A 1 17.67 3.67 -87.66
N ASN A 2 16.89 2.87 -86.91
CA ASN A 2 16.34 3.23 -85.59
C ASN A 2 17.11 2.48 -84.49
N THR A 3 17.65 3.20 -83.57
CA THR A 3 18.44 2.73 -82.44
C THR A 3 17.54 2.24 -81.27
N PRO A 4 17.80 1.05 -80.71
CA PRO A 4 17.05 0.53 -79.57
C PRO A 4 17.78 0.79 -78.26
N ILE A 5 18.09 2.03 -77.91
CA ILE A 5 18.86 2.35 -76.66
C ILE A 5 18.00 3.02 -75.59
N GLN A 6 16.78 3.45 -75.84
CA GLN A 6 15.97 4.19 -74.84
C GLN A 6 15.09 3.33 -73.88
N THR A 7 14.82 2.07 -74.21
CA THR A 7 13.96 1.17 -73.42
C THR A 7 14.67 0.54 -72.18
N LEU A 8 16.00 0.39 -72.28
CA LEU A 8 16.79 -0.26 -71.21
C LEU A 8 16.95 0.61 -69.94
N ASN A 9 16.97 1.94 -70.09
CA ASN A 9 17.16 2.86 -69.05
C ASN A 9 15.89 3.06 -68.15
N LEU A 10 14.69 2.87 -68.70
CA LEU A 10 13.44 3.02 -67.99
C LEU A 10 13.18 1.84 -67.02
N VAL A 11 13.49 0.63 -67.43
CA VAL A 11 13.32 -0.59 -66.60
C VAL A 11 14.32 -0.61 -65.42
N GLN A 12 15.55 -0.13 -65.64
CA GLN A 12 16.54 -0.03 -64.57
C GLN A 12 16.26 1.07 -63.58
N CYS A 13 15.65 2.20 -63.97
CA CYS A 13 15.18 3.24 -63.06
C CYS A 13 14.00 2.78 -62.20
N LEU A 14 13.02 2.08 -62.80
CA LEU A 14 11.85 1.55 -62.05
C LEU A 14 12.24 0.43 -61.09
N ALA A 15 13.21 -0.41 -61.41
CA ALA A 15 13.70 -1.44 -60.49
C ALA A 15 14.48 -0.87 -59.31
N ARG A 16 15.24 0.21 -59.49
CA ARG A 16 15.97 0.89 -58.39
C ARG A 16 15.06 1.66 -57.46
N THR A 17 13.98 2.30 -57.93
CA THR A 17 12.99 2.98 -57.08
C THR A 17 12.11 2.00 -56.31
N ALA A 18 11.78 0.82 -56.85
CA ALA A 18 11.02 -0.20 -56.14
C ALA A 18 11.81 -0.84 -54.98
N VAL A 19 13.11 -1.07 -55.16
CA VAL A 19 13.98 -1.62 -54.11
C VAL A 19 14.23 -0.60 -52.99
N THR A 20 14.36 0.70 -53.27
CA THR A 20 14.50 1.75 -52.25
C THR A 20 13.22 1.98 -51.46
N LEU A 21 12.05 1.85 -52.06
CA LEU A 21 10.76 1.93 -51.37
C LEU A 21 10.47 0.70 -50.45
N LEU A 22 10.91 -0.50 -50.83
CA LEU A 22 10.79 -1.71 -50.04
C LEU A 22 11.72 -1.67 -48.80
N LEU A 23 12.94 -1.14 -48.93
CA LEU A 23 13.88 -1.00 -47.82
C LEU A 23 13.45 0.08 -46.81
N ALA A 24 12.78 1.13 -47.26
CA ALA A 24 12.25 2.18 -46.37
C ALA A 24 11.02 1.71 -45.55
N SER A 25 10.22 0.77 -46.10
CA SER A 25 9.05 0.24 -45.38
C SER A 25 9.40 -0.76 -44.25
N VAL A 26 10.54 -1.45 -44.36
CA VAL A 26 11.01 -2.38 -43.31
C VAL A 26 11.66 -1.63 -42.15
N ALA A 27 12.28 -0.46 -42.37
CA ALA A 27 12.86 0.38 -41.31
C ALA A 27 11.80 1.12 -40.47
N GLY A 28 10.60 1.32 -41.01
CA GLY A 28 9.50 2.01 -40.29
C GLY A 28 8.72 1.13 -39.30
N LEU A 29 8.81 -0.20 -39.36
CA LEU A 29 8.08 -1.10 -38.45
C LEU A 29 8.82 -1.40 -37.15
N SER A 30 10.07 -0.99 -37.00
CA SER A 30 10.88 -1.27 -35.80
C SER A 30 10.70 -0.24 -34.66
N LEU A 31 9.91 0.81 -34.86
CA LEU A 31 9.79 1.92 -33.86
C LEU A 31 8.59 1.83 -32.94
N PHE A 32 7.75 0.80 -33.07
CA PHE A 32 6.64 0.53 -32.14
C PHE A 32 6.86 -0.78 -31.37
N ALA A 33 8.07 -1.04 -30.89
CA ALA A 33 8.20 -2.02 -29.80
C ALA A 33 7.53 -1.37 -28.58
N PRO A 34 6.49 -2.01 -27.96
CA PRO A 34 5.98 -1.52 -26.70
C PRO A 34 7.18 -1.45 -25.75
N GLN A 35 7.43 -0.29 -25.17
CA GLN A 35 8.40 -0.20 -24.09
C GLN A 35 7.88 -1.13 -23.00
N ALA A 36 8.47 -2.30 -22.89
CA ALA A 36 8.28 -3.17 -21.75
C ALA A 36 8.78 -2.36 -20.54
N HIS A 37 7.85 -1.79 -19.76
CA HIS A 37 8.19 -1.26 -18.45
C HIS A 37 8.90 -2.40 -17.71
N ALA A 38 10.17 -2.17 -17.34
CA ALA A 38 10.89 -3.12 -16.52
C ALA A 38 10.11 -3.26 -15.20
N ASP A 39 9.67 -4.49 -14.88
CA ASP A 39 9.07 -4.79 -13.58
C ASP A 39 10.03 -4.35 -12.47
N ALA A 40 9.53 -3.74 -11.41
CA ALA A 40 10.36 -3.24 -10.30
C ALA A 40 11.26 -4.35 -9.71
N LEU A 41 10.89 -5.63 -9.87
CA LEU A 41 11.74 -6.75 -9.49
C LEU A 41 13.11 -6.73 -10.17
N ASP A 42 13.21 -6.33 -11.44
CA ASP A 42 14.49 -6.24 -12.15
C ASP A 42 15.35 -5.10 -11.60
N THR A 43 14.73 -3.99 -11.24
CA THR A 43 15.40 -2.85 -10.59
C THR A 43 15.91 -3.23 -9.20
N ILE A 44 15.09 -3.92 -8.40
CA ILE A 44 15.45 -4.43 -7.07
C ILE A 44 16.59 -5.43 -7.19
N ALA A 45 16.51 -6.39 -8.10
CA ALA A 45 17.57 -7.39 -8.31
C ALA A 45 18.91 -6.75 -8.73
N LYS A 46 18.86 -5.70 -9.54
CA LYS A 46 20.07 -4.98 -10.00
C LYS A 46 20.68 -4.10 -8.91
N SER A 47 19.86 -3.41 -8.12
CA SER A 47 20.32 -2.51 -7.06
C SER A 47 20.70 -3.26 -5.77
N GLY A 48 20.09 -4.42 -5.55
CA GLY A 48 20.15 -5.14 -4.27
C GLY A 48 19.38 -4.45 -3.15
N ILE A 49 18.50 -3.49 -3.47
CA ILE A 49 17.72 -2.69 -2.50
C ILE A 49 16.25 -2.77 -2.84
N VAL A 50 15.39 -2.96 -1.83
CA VAL A 50 13.95 -2.80 -1.91
C VAL A 50 13.50 -1.71 -0.94
N ARG A 51 12.77 -0.71 -1.45
CA ARG A 51 12.24 0.42 -0.67
C ARG A 51 10.81 0.12 -0.28
N ILE A 52 10.55 0.01 1.02
CA ILE A 52 9.27 -0.39 1.57
C ILE A 52 8.69 0.75 2.40
N GLY A 53 7.54 1.29 1.99
CA GLY A 53 6.82 2.31 2.71
C GLY A 53 6.09 1.73 3.93
N VAL A 54 6.38 2.29 5.11
CA VAL A 54 5.80 1.88 6.40
C VAL A 54 5.40 3.10 7.21
N PHE A 55 4.40 2.94 8.08
CA PHE A 55 4.17 3.89 9.17
C PHE A 55 5.17 3.63 10.29
N GLU A 56 5.70 4.69 10.90
CA GLU A 56 6.58 4.59 12.08
C GLU A 56 5.92 5.09 13.36
N ASP A 57 4.61 5.38 13.29
CA ASP A 57 3.81 6.00 14.34
C ASP A 57 2.44 5.31 14.51
N TYR A 58 2.34 4.05 14.11
CA TYR A 58 1.12 3.24 14.14
C TYR A 58 1.34 1.89 14.84
N PRO A 59 1.65 1.88 16.16
CA PRO A 59 1.86 0.63 16.89
C PRO A 59 0.55 -0.18 17.00
N PRO A 60 0.60 -1.51 16.87
CA PRO A 60 1.78 -2.38 16.86
C PRO A 60 2.40 -2.63 15.48
N PHE A 61 1.88 -2.02 14.40
CA PHE A 61 2.35 -2.25 13.03
C PHE A 61 3.71 -1.58 12.77
N GLY A 62 3.86 -0.30 13.12
CA GLY A 62 5.11 0.41 13.04
C GLY A 62 5.28 1.44 14.16
N SER A 63 6.47 1.51 14.73
CA SER A 63 6.84 2.48 15.77
C SER A 63 8.36 2.61 15.86
N ILE A 64 8.83 3.68 16.49
CA ILE A 64 10.24 3.83 16.84
C ILE A 64 10.47 3.22 18.23
N GLY A 65 11.41 2.30 18.32
CA GLY A 65 11.80 1.63 19.56
C GLY A 65 12.65 2.49 20.49
N PRO A 66 12.93 2.00 21.71
CA PRO A 66 13.81 2.69 22.65
C PRO A 66 15.25 2.87 22.14
N ASP A 67 15.69 2.01 21.22
CA ASP A 67 17.00 2.07 20.56
C ASP A 67 16.99 2.98 19.30
N MET A 68 15.94 3.78 19.15
CA MET A 68 15.71 4.69 18.01
C MET A 68 15.62 3.99 16.65
N LYS A 69 15.29 2.68 16.64
CA LYS A 69 15.09 1.92 15.41
C LYS A 69 13.63 1.63 15.15
N PRO A 70 13.21 1.56 13.88
CA PRO A 70 11.88 1.10 13.52
C PRO A 70 11.65 -0.33 14.01
N GLN A 71 10.48 -0.56 14.60
CA GLN A 71 10.01 -1.87 15.07
C GLN A 71 8.50 -2.01 14.86
N GLY A 72 8.00 -3.23 14.73
CA GLY A 72 6.57 -3.48 14.57
C GLY A 72 6.32 -4.69 13.68
N TYR A 73 5.04 -5.02 13.56
CA TYR A 73 4.56 -6.09 12.68
C TYR A 73 5.05 -5.91 11.25
N ASP A 74 4.83 -4.72 10.68
CA ASP A 74 5.22 -4.39 9.32
C ASP A 74 6.74 -4.38 9.13
N ILE A 75 7.50 -4.01 10.15
CA ILE A 75 8.96 -4.00 10.07
C ILE A 75 9.50 -5.44 9.95
N ASP A 76 8.90 -6.37 10.72
CA ASP A 76 9.25 -7.80 10.62
C ASP A 76 8.81 -8.37 9.25
N VAL A 77 7.62 -7.98 8.73
CA VAL A 77 7.15 -8.40 7.40
C VAL A 77 8.03 -7.80 6.29
N ALA A 78 8.44 -6.53 6.40
CA ALA A 78 9.38 -5.92 5.45
C ALA A 78 10.70 -6.71 5.39
N SER A 79 11.24 -7.10 6.55
CA SER A 79 12.46 -7.90 6.65
C SER A 79 12.28 -9.28 6.00
N LEU A 80 11.12 -9.91 6.17
CA LEU A 80 10.77 -11.19 5.53
C LEU A 80 10.73 -11.06 4.01
N ILE A 81 10.08 -10.02 3.49
CA ILE A 81 10.00 -9.75 2.04
C ILE A 81 11.40 -9.47 1.47
N GLY A 82 12.19 -8.62 2.15
CA GLY A 82 13.56 -8.33 1.71
C GLY A 82 14.43 -9.57 1.59
N LYS A 83 14.34 -10.50 2.57
CA LYS A 83 15.02 -11.80 2.51
C LYS A 83 14.56 -12.64 1.30
N ALA A 84 13.25 -12.69 1.05
CA ALA A 84 12.70 -13.45 -0.08
C ALA A 84 13.10 -12.88 -1.45
N LEU A 85 13.31 -11.55 -1.53
CA LEU A 85 13.79 -10.86 -2.73
C LEU A 85 15.33 -10.85 -2.84
N ASN A 86 16.04 -11.39 -1.84
CA ASN A 86 17.50 -11.28 -1.74
C ASN A 86 17.98 -9.82 -1.85
N ALA A 87 17.28 -8.90 -1.21
CA ALA A 87 17.51 -7.46 -1.25
C ALA A 87 17.61 -6.86 0.15
N LYS A 88 18.44 -5.84 0.31
CA LYS A 88 18.48 -5.02 1.51
C LYS A 88 17.21 -4.18 1.59
N VAL A 89 16.53 -4.23 2.73
CA VAL A 89 15.36 -3.37 2.97
C VAL A 89 15.82 -1.97 3.32
N GLU A 90 15.24 -0.98 2.62
CA GLU A 90 15.25 0.43 2.96
C GLU A 90 13.83 0.82 3.34
N LEU A 91 13.62 1.10 4.62
CA LEU A 91 12.33 1.56 5.12
C LEU A 91 12.15 3.03 4.78
N VAL A 92 10.99 3.36 4.21
CA VAL A 92 10.60 4.73 3.86
C VAL A 92 9.40 5.10 4.70
N GLN A 93 9.56 6.08 5.59
CA GLN A 93 8.46 6.58 6.38
C GLN A 93 7.40 7.22 5.48
N VAL A 94 6.15 6.82 5.63
CA VAL A 94 5.02 7.36 4.89
C VAL A 94 3.90 7.81 5.83
N THR A 95 3.02 8.66 5.29
CA THR A 95 1.77 9.09 5.94
C THR A 95 0.56 8.65 5.10
N GLY A 96 -0.65 8.80 5.64
CA GLY A 96 -1.88 8.54 4.89
C GLY A 96 -1.94 9.33 3.58
N ASP A 97 -1.55 10.61 3.64
CA ASP A 97 -1.62 11.54 2.50
C ASP A 97 -0.57 11.26 1.42
N ASN A 98 0.67 10.90 1.79
CA ASN A 98 1.76 10.80 0.82
C ASN A 98 1.99 9.40 0.24
N ARG A 99 1.54 8.32 0.93
CA ARG A 99 1.90 6.94 0.61
C ARG A 99 1.56 6.51 -0.83
N MET A 100 0.38 6.90 -1.32
CA MET A 100 -0.04 6.54 -2.69
C MET A 100 0.80 7.26 -3.74
N ALA A 101 1.12 8.54 -3.53
CA ALA A 101 2.00 9.30 -4.40
C ALA A 101 3.44 8.74 -4.36
N TYR A 102 3.95 8.36 -3.18
CA TYR A 102 5.29 7.77 -3.06
C TYR A 102 5.41 6.46 -3.82
N LEU A 103 4.35 5.62 -3.82
CA LEU A 103 4.32 4.41 -4.63
C LEU A 103 4.27 4.74 -6.13
N ALA A 104 3.35 5.62 -6.55
CA ALA A 104 3.19 6.01 -7.95
C ALA A 104 4.46 6.68 -8.53
N ASP A 105 5.16 7.48 -7.72
CA ASP A 105 6.40 8.16 -8.08
C ASP A 105 7.65 7.26 -7.96
N HIS A 106 7.48 5.97 -7.66
CA HIS A 106 8.58 5.02 -7.40
C HIS A 106 9.57 5.48 -6.31
N LYS A 107 9.12 6.27 -5.34
CA LYS A 107 9.88 6.57 -4.11
C LYS A 107 9.90 5.37 -3.18
N THR A 108 8.86 4.54 -3.25
CA THR A 108 8.78 3.21 -2.66
C THR A 108 8.49 2.18 -3.75
N ASP A 109 8.96 0.96 -3.57
CA ASP A 109 8.69 -0.15 -4.48
C ASP A 109 7.40 -0.88 -4.05
N MET A 110 7.04 -0.78 -2.78
CA MET A 110 5.80 -1.30 -2.20
C MET A 110 5.43 -0.56 -0.91
N LEU A 111 4.18 -0.74 -0.48
CA LEU A 111 3.64 -0.20 0.77
C LEU A 111 3.12 -1.33 1.65
N LEU A 112 3.34 -1.25 2.95
CA LEU A 112 2.68 -2.11 3.93
C LEU A 112 1.43 -1.45 4.53
N SER A 113 0.64 -2.20 5.31
CA SER A 113 -0.63 -1.77 5.92
C SER A 113 -1.60 -1.15 4.90
N VAL A 114 -1.85 -1.85 3.79
CA VAL A 114 -2.78 -1.36 2.77
C VAL A 114 -4.07 -2.17 2.77
N GLY A 115 -5.13 -1.58 3.34
CA GLY A 115 -6.49 -2.12 3.17
C GLY A 115 -6.97 -1.97 1.74
N GLU A 116 -7.62 -3.01 1.21
CA GLU A 116 -8.17 -3.02 -0.15
C GLU A 116 -9.48 -2.25 -0.22
N THR A 117 -9.61 -1.36 -1.21
CA THR A 117 -10.86 -0.71 -1.58
C THR A 117 -11.01 -0.67 -3.09
N PRO A 118 -12.27 -0.59 -3.62
CA PRO A 118 -12.49 -0.47 -5.06
C PRO A 118 -11.79 0.72 -5.70
N GLU A 119 -11.64 1.84 -4.97
CA GLU A 119 -10.96 3.03 -5.45
C GLU A 119 -9.46 2.81 -5.56
N ARG A 120 -8.84 2.22 -4.53
CA ARG A 120 -7.41 1.87 -4.53
C ARG A 120 -7.08 0.81 -5.58
N ALA A 121 -7.95 -0.20 -5.75
CA ALA A 121 -7.78 -1.26 -6.74
C ALA A 121 -7.72 -0.76 -8.21
N LYS A 122 -8.19 0.47 -8.48
CA LYS A 122 -8.05 1.10 -9.80
C LYS A 122 -6.62 1.55 -10.08
N VAL A 123 -5.85 1.92 -9.05
CA VAL A 123 -4.55 2.59 -9.19
C VAL A 123 -3.36 1.77 -8.69
N ILE A 124 -3.58 0.80 -7.79
CA ILE A 124 -2.55 -0.12 -7.29
C ILE A 124 -3.00 -1.57 -7.37
N ASP A 125 -2.07 -2.49 -7.25
CA ASP A 125 -2.32 -3.91 -7.03
C ASP A 125 -2.09 -4.28 -5.57
N PHE A 126 -2.71 -5.39 -5.14
CA PHE A 126 -2.60 -5.91 -3.77
C PHE A 126 -1.99 -7.31 -3.80
N SER A 127 -1.16 -7.62 -2.80
CA SER A 127 -0.76 -8.99 -2.51
C SER A 127 -1.94 -9.79 -1.93
N GLN A 128 -1.72 -11.09 -1.65
CA GLN A 128 -2.55 -11.78 -0.68
C GLN A 128 -2.47 -11.08 0.69
N PRO A 129 -3.49 -11.21 1.57
CA PRO A 129 -3.47 -10.59 2.89
C PRO A 129 -2.36 -11.19 3.77
N TYR A 130 -1.77 -10.37 4.66
CA TYR A 130 -0.71 -10.82 5.55
C TYR A 130 -1.00 -10.55 7.05
N ALA A 131 -1.94 -9.65 7.37
CA ALA A 131 -2.38 -9.37 8.73
C ALA A 131 -3.90 -9.24 8.82
N PRO A 132 -4.53 -9.71 9.91
CA PRO A 132 -5.94 -9.41 10.17
C PRO A 132 -6.08 -7.93 10.48
N TYR A 133 -7.10 -7.28 9.91
CA TYR A 133 -7.34 -5.87 10.16
C TYR A 133 -8.80 -5.49 9.93
N TYR A 134 -9.36 -4.72 10.84
CA TYR A 134 -10.63 -4.03 10.65
C TYR A 134 -10.61 -2.66 11.35
N LEU A 135 -11.38 -1.73 10.83
CA LEU A 135 -11.53 -0.41 11.41
C LEU A 135 -12.65 -0.36 12.44
N ALA A 136 -12.42 0.33 13.54
CA ALA A 136 -13.43 0.55 14.55
C ALA A 136 -13.38 1.98 15.11
N VAL A 137 -14.51 2.41 15.63
CA VAL A 137 -14.63 3.62 16.43
C VAL A 137 -14.38 3.27 17.88
N PHE A 138 -13.49 4.03 18.52
CA PHE A 138 -13.16 3.93 19.94
C PHE A 138 -13.58 5.19 20.68
N GLY A 139 -13.97 5.04 21.95
CA GLY A 139 -14.37 6.16 22.80
C GLY A 139 -14.46 5.74 24.26
N PRO A 140 -14.62 6.67 25.20
CA PRO A 140 -14.80 6.34 26.61
C PRO A 140 -16.10 5.57 26.84
N LYS A 141 -16.13 4.61 27.76
CA LYS A 141 -17.32 3.81 28.08
C LYS A 141 -18.55 4.66 28.40
N SER A 142 -18.34 5.79 29.07
CA SER A 142 -19.41 6.72 29.44
C SER A 142 -20.13 7.36 28.25
N LEU A 143 -19.52 7.36 27.03
CA LEU A 143 -20.10 7.96 25.85
C LEU A 143 -20.92 6.91 25.07
N ALA A 144 -22.24 7.06 25.04
CA ALA A 144 -23.13 6.15 24.33
C ALA A 144 -23.05 6.38 22.79
N VAL A 145 -22.35 5.48 22.10
CA VAL A 145 -22.19 5.46 20.65
C VAL A 145 -22.25 4.00 20.21
N LYS A 146 -23.19 3.61 19.37
CA LYS A 146 -23.39 2.23 18.93
C LYS A 146 -23.33 2.04 17.40
N ASN A 147 -23.47 3.14 16.66
CA ASN A 147 -23.49 3.12 15.19
C ASN A 147 -23.08 4.50 14.64
N ALA A 148 -22.95 4.59 13.31
CA ALA A 148 -22.52 5.82 12.63
C ALA A 148 -23.45 7.02 12.88
N GLY A 149 -24.77 6.81 13.06
CA GLY A 149 -25.73 7.88 13.36
C GLY A 149 -25.44 8.60 14.69
N ASP A 150 -24.92 7.86 15.67
CA ASP A 150 -24.58 8.39 17.00
C ASP A 150 -23.33 9.29 16.99
N LEU A 151 -22.63 9.39 15.85
CA LEU A 151 -21.52 10.36 15.67
C LEU A 151 -22.03 11.80 15.53
N ALA A 152 -23.35 12.02 15.37
CA ALA A 152 -23.94 13.35 15.27
C ALA A 152 -23.50 14.26 16.44
N GLY A 153 -22.96 15.44 16.12
CA GLY A 153 -22.47 16.41 17.09
C GLY A 153 -21.22 16.00 17.87
N LYS A 154 -20.61 14.87 17.54
CA LYS A 154 -19.38 14.39 18.19
C LYS A 154 -18.14 14.81 17.40
N THR A 155 -17.03 14.94 18.14
CA THR A 155 -15.69 15.14 17.56
C THR A 155 -14.99 13.79 17.39
N VAL A 156 -14.55 13.49 16.17
CA VAL A 156 -13.92 12.23 15.79
C VAL A 156 -12.50 12.52 15.28
N ALA A 157 -11.48 11.96 15.90
CA ALA A 157 -10.09 12.07 15.42
C ALA A 157 -9.76 10.96 14.43
N VAL A 158 -9.05 11.33 13.35
CA VAL A 158 -8.51 10.41 12.34
C VAL A 158 -7.18 10.95 11.80
N ALA A 159 -6.33 10.07 11.29
CA ALA A 159 -5.21 10.48 10.46
C ALA A 159 -5.70 10.73 9.03
N ARG A 160 -5.30 11.87 8.45
CA ARG A 160 -5.71 12.33 7.12
C ARG A 160 -5.33 11.32 6.03
N GLY A 161 -6.21 11.10 5.05
CA GLY A 161 -5.95 10.27 3.87
C GLY A 161 -5.84 8.77 4.14
N THR A 162 -5.99 8.34 5.38
CA THR A 162 -6.01 6.92 5.75
C THR A 162 -7.34 6.26 5.41
N LEU A 163 -7.41 4.94 5.53
CA LEU A 163 -8.66 4.20 5.33
C LEU A 163 -9.70 4.58 6.40
N GLU A 164 -9.25 4.89 7.61
CA GLU A 164 -10.05 5.38 8.74
C GLU A 164 -10.79 6.67 8.37
N ASP A 165 -10.06 7.67 7.86
CA ASP A 165 -10.62 8.94 7.41
C ASP A 165 -11.64 8.73 6.28
N LEU A 166 -11.26 7.98 5.25
CA LEU A 166 -12.14 7.69 4.12
C LEU A 166 -13.41 6.94 4.53
N SER A 167 -13.28 5.98 5.45
CA SER A 167 -14.41 5.14 5.89
C SER A 167 -15.38 5.92 6.78
N VAL A 168 -14.88 6.64 7.80
CA VAL A 168 -15.76 7.43 8.67
C VAL A 168 -16.42 8.59 7.92
N SER A 169 -15.70 9.22 6.99
CA SER A 169 -16.25 10.32 6.18
C SER A 169 -17.44 9.91 5.29
N LYS A 170 -17.48 8.63 4.87
CA LYS A 170 -18.61 8.10 4.07
C LYS A 170 -19.89 7.90 4.88
N VAL A 171 -19.77 7.66 6.18
CA VAL A 171 -20.92 7.25 7.02
C VAL A 171 -21.30 8.25 8.10
N ALA A 172 -20.42 9.18 8.44
CA ALA A 172 -20.65 10.17 9.50
C ALA A 172 -21.77 11.15 9.08
N PRO A 173 -22.70 11.47 9.99
CA PRO A 173 -23.66 12.54 9.79
C PRO A 173 -22.99 13.90 9.54
N ALA A 174 -23.64 14.79 8.81
CA ALA A 174 -23.10 16.12 8.49
C ALA A 174 -22.77 16.97 9.74
N SER A 175 -23.42 16.68 10.89
CA SER A 175 -23.18 17.34 12.17
C SER A 175 -21.97 16.76 12.94
N ALA A 176 -21.40 15.64 12.51
CA ALA A 176 -20.16 15.12 13.09
C ALA A 176 -18.97 15.99 12.71
N VAL A 177 -18.07 16.24 13.67
CA VAL A 177 -16.85 17.03 13.42
C VAL A 177 -15.67 16.08 13.28
N ILE A 178 -15.25 15.80 12.05
CA ILE A 178 -14.08 14.96 11.79
C ILE A 178 -12.82 15.83 11.85
N LYS A 179 -12.01 15.62 12.90
CA LYS A 179 -10.72 16.28 13.06
C LYS A 179 -9.63 15.41 12.42
N ARG A 180 -8.99 15.94 11.40
CA ARG A 180 -7.93 15.28 10.62
C ARG A 180 -6.57 15.74 11.10
N PHE A 181 -5.74 14.80 11.48
CA PHE A 181 -4.35 15.00 11.88
C PHE A 181 -3.41 14.51 10.79
N ASP A 182 -2.21 15.03 10.74
CA ASP A 182 -1.25 14.70 9.68
C ASP A 182 -0.71 13.27 9.80
N ASP A 183 -0.73 12.72 11.03
CA ASP A 183 -0.27 11.37 11.35
C ASP A 183 -1.16 10.68 12.40
N PRO A 184 -1.06 9.34 12.54
CA PRO A 184 -1.82 8.59 13.54
C PRO A 184 -1.54 8.99 14.99
N ASN A 185 -0.30 9.34 15.36
CA ASN A 185 0.03 9.76 16.72
C ASN A 185 -0.69 11.05 17.11
N GLY A 186 -0.82 11.99 16.18
CA GLY A 186 -1.58 13.22 16.37
C GLY A 186 -3.06 12.92 16.68
N ALA A 187 -3.68 12.01 15.91
CA ALA A 187 -5.06 11.59 16.13
C ALA A 187 -5.24 10.87 17.48
N ILE A 188 -4.34 9.95 17.82
CA ILE A 188 -4.35 9.23 19.10
C ILE A 188 -4.16 10.21 20.28
N SER A 189 -3.21 11.12 20.18
CA SER A 189 -2.93 12.13 21.21
C SER A 189 -4.12 13.06 21.43
N ALA A 190 -4.80 13.48 20.37
CA ALA A 190 -6.01 14.30 20.45
C ALA A 190 -7.17 13.58 21.15
N PHE A 191 -7.32 12.28 20.93
CA PHE A 191 -8.29 11.46 21.65
C PHE A 191 -7.91 11.32 23.13
N LEU A 192 -6.67 10.94 23.42
CA LEU A 192 -6.21 10.71 24.80
C LEU A 192 -6.24 12.00 25.66
N SER A 193 -6.00 13.16 25.05
CA SER A 193 -6.08 14.47 25.71
C SER A 193 -7.50 15.05 25.81
N GLY A 194 -8.51 14.39 25.24
CA GLY A 194 -9.89 14.87 25.22
C GLY A 194 -10.18 15.97 24.20
N GLN A 195 -9.24 16.29 23.29
CA GLN A 195 -9.48 17.20 22.18
C GLN A 195 -10.46 16.63 21.14
N ALA A 196 -10.56 15.29 21.07
CA ALA A 196 -11.58 14.58 20.33
C ALA A 196 -12.25 13.55 21.25
N GLN A 197 -13.57 13.39 21.11
CA GLN A 197 -14.36 12.48 21.93
C GLN A 197 -14.22 11.02 21.48
N LEU A 198 -13.96 10.83 20.18
CA LEU A 198 -13.88 9.54 19.53
C LEU A 198 -12.62 9.48 18.67
N LEU A 199 -12.14 8.25 18.45
CA LEU A 199 -10.99 7.94 17.60
C LEU A 199 -11.39 6.82 16.64
N VAL A 200 -11.02 6.93 15.38
CA VAL A 200 -11.11 5.81 14.42
C VAL A 200 -9.71 5.31 14.13
N VAL A 201 -9.47 4.04 14.44
CA VAL A 201 -8.21 3.34 14.20
C VAL A 201 -8.48 1.86 13.93
N GLY A 202 -7.45 1.14 13.52
CA GLY A 202 -7.48 -0.33 13.44
C GLY A 202 -7.70 -0.97 14.81
N ASN A 203 -8.33 -2.15 14.81
CA ASN A 203 -8.63 -2.94 16.00
C ASN A 203 -7.42 -3.15 16.92
N ASP A 204 -6.26 -3.50 16.37
CA ASP A 204 -5.05 -3.81 17.15
C ASP A 204 -4.40 -2.56 17.75
N VAL A 205 -4.48 -1.43 17.02
CA VAL A 205 -4.07 -0.12 17.53
C VAL A 205 -4.98 0.29 18.69
N GLY A 206 -6.31 0.15 18.52
CA GLY A 206 -7.29 0.39 19.57
C GLY A 206 -7.06 -0.49 20.79
N ALA A 207 -6.80 -1.78 20.61
CA ALA A 207 -6.46 -2.72 21.69
C ALA A 207 -5.17 -2.28 22.44
N THR A 208 -4.17 -1.80 21.69
CA THR A 208 -2.93 -1.27 22.28
C THR A 208 -3.20 -0.02 23.12
N ILE A 209 -4.06 0.88 22.65
CA ILE A 209 -4.46 2.09 23.39
C ILE A 209 -5.21 1.71 24.66
N MET A 210 -6.18 0.80 24.59
CA MET A 210 -6.93 0.32 25.76
C MET A 210 -6.01 -0.27 26.83
N ALA A 211 -5.02 -1.07 26.41
CA ALA A 211 -4.07 -1.69 27.33
C ALA A 211 -3.12 -0.67 28.01
N ARG A 212 -2.71 0.37 27.28
CA ARG A 212 -1.70 1.34 27.77
C ARG A 212 -2.32 2.54 28.52
N HIS A 213 -3.58 2.86 28.28
CA HIS A 213 -4.26 4.04 28.80
C HIS A 213 -5.60 3.71 29.49
N PRO A 214 -5.61 2.79 30.49
CA PRO A 214 -6.85 2.38 31.14
C PRO A 214 -7.57 3.53 31.89
N ALA A 215 -6.84 4.58 32.27
CA ALA A 215 -7.43 5.75 32.95
C ALA A 215 -8.41 6.54 32.06
N ASN A 216 -8.28 6.45 30.73
CA ASN A 216 -9.21 7.07 29.79
C ASN A 216 -10.47 6.20 29.55
N ASP A 217 -10.50 5.00 30.14
CA ASP A 217 -11.57 4.00 30.02
C ASP A 217 -12.07 3.80 28.56
N PRO A 218 -11.15 3.65 27.59
CA PRO A 218 -11.53 3.51 26.18
C PRO A 218 -12.11 2.12 25.93
N GLU A 219 -13.11 2.05 25.05
CA GLU A 219 -13.65 0.80 24.51
C GLU A 219 -13.93 0.94 23.02
N GLN A 220 -14.01 -0.20 22.35
CA GLN A 220 -14.52 -0.24 20.99
C GLN A 220 -16.03 0.01 21.01
N LYS A 221 -16.49 0.96 20.21
CA LYS A 221 -17.90 1.33 20.08
C LYS A 221 -18.62 0.52 19.01
N PHE A 222 -18.11 0.53 17.80
CA PHE A 222 -18.60 -0.27 16.68
C PHE A 222 -17.55 -0.41 15.58
N SER A 223 -17.67 -1.45 14.76
CA SER A 223 -16.80 -1.65 13.59
C SER A 223 -17.32 -0.88 12.38
N LEU A 224 -16.42 -0.27 11.62
CA LEU A 224 -16.73 0.52 10.43
C LEU A 224 -16.53 -0.26 9.13
N PHE A 225 -15.41 -0.94 9.02
CA PHE A 225 -14.98 -1.58 7.79
C PHE A 225 -14.00 -2.71 8.11
N SER A 226 -14.10 -3.81 7.37
CA SER A 226 -13.16 -4.92 7.49
C SER A 226 -12.42 -5.10 6.18
N SER A 227 -11.11 -5.02 6.23
CA SER A 227 -10.21 -5.38 5.15
C SER A 227 -8.88 -5.78 5.77
N PRO A 228 -8.46 -7.03 5.61
CA PRO A 228 -7.12 -7.43 6.05
C PRO A 228 -6.06 -6.56 5.38
N ASP A 229 -4.87 -6.50 5.96
CA ASP A 229 -3.76 -5.75 5.40
C ASP A 229 -3.06 -6.53 4.29
N HIS A 230 -2.79 -5.82 3.23
CA HIS A 230 -2.08 -6.26 2.02
C HIS A 230 -0.82 -5.44 1.80
N VAL A 231 0.10 -5.99 1.02
CA VAL A 231 1.17 -5.20 0.40
C VAL A 231 0.60 -4.52 -0.85
N GLY A 232 0.67 -3.20 -0.88
CA GLY A 232 0.31 -2.40 -2.05
C GLY A 232 1.49 -2.29 -3.02
N LEU A 233 1.23 -2.50 -4.30
CA LEU A 233 2.23 -2.50 -5.38
C LEU A 233 1.74 -1.62 -6.54
N ASN A 234 2.66 -1.09 -7.33
CA ASN A 234 2.26 -0.43 -8.57
C ASN A 234 1.56 -1.41 -9.51
N LYS A 235 0.71 -0.88 -10.40
CA LYS A 235 0.12 -1.65 -11.49
C LYS A 235 1.20 -2.16 -12.43
N ASN A 236 0.90 -3.30 -13.07
CA ASN A 236 1.75 -3.90 -14.12
C ASN A 236 3.11 -4.41 -13.62
N GLU A 237 3.19 -4.81 -12.34
CA GLU A 237 4.36 -5.45 -11.74
C GLU A 237 4.06 -6.89 -11.29
N PRO A 238 3.63 -7.78 -12.21
CA PRO A 238 3.15 -9.12 -11.86
C PRO A 238 4.22 -10.00 -11.26
N ARG A 239 5.49 -9.84 -11.65
CA ARG A 239 6.60 -10.65 -11.14
C ARG A 239 6.94 -10.27 -9.70
N LEU A 240 6.99 -8.97 -9.37
CA LEU A 240 7.18 -8.50 -8.01
C LEU A 240 6.02 -8.95 -7.11
N LYS A 241 4.77 -8.78 -7.56
CA LYS A 241 3.57 -9.24 -6.86
C LYS A 241 3.62 -10.75 -6.59
N GLN A 242 4.01 -11.55 -7.58
CA GLN A 242 4.14 -13.00 -7.41
C GLN A 242 5.17 -13.33 -6.33
N LYS A 243 6.36 -12.70 -6.35
CA LYS A 243 7.42 -12.93 -5.36
C LYS A 243 6.99 -12.55 -3.95
N VAL A 244 6.29 -11.42 -3.78
CA VAL A 244 5.71 -11.02 -2.50
C VAL A 244 4.69 -12.04 -2.01
N ASN A 245 3.80 -12.50 -2.89
CA ASN A 245 2.81 -13.53 -2.54
C ASN A 245 3.47 -14.86 -2.14
N GLU A 246 4.51 -15.30 -2.87
CA GLU A 246 5.28 -16.49 -2.52
C GLU A 246 5.93 -16.35 -1.12
N ALA A 247 6.49 -15.17 -0.82
CA ALA A 247 7.10 -14.90 0.49
C ALA A 247 6.06 -15.00 1.63
N ILE A 248 4.89 -14.35 1.46
CA ILE A 248 3.81 -14.39 2.44
C ILE A 248 3.27 -15.83 2.61
N ALA A 249 3.03 -16.55 1.51
CA ALA A 249 2.53 -17.93 1.56
C ALA A 249 3.50 -18.89 2.27
N ASN A 250 4.79 -18.78 1.98
CA ASN A 250 5.83 -19.58 2.62
C ASN A 250 5.90 -19.28 4.13
N ALA A 251 5.84 -18.00 4.51
CA ALA A 251 5.87 -17.58 5.91
C ALA A 251 4.61 -17.98 6.69
N LYS A 252 3.46 -18.06 6.04
CA LYS A 252 2.23 -18.65 6.64
C LYS A 252 2.42 -20.15 6.85
N LYS A 253 2.96 -20.84 5.85
CA LYS A 253 3.13 -22.31 5.88
C LYS A 253 4.17 -22.77 6.90
N ASP A 254 5.28 -22.07 7.05
CA ASP A 254 6.37 -22.44 7.97
C ASP A 254 6.19 -21.90 9.40
N GLY A 255 5.11 -21.12 9.65
CA GLY A 255 4.77 -20.57 10.96
C GLY A 255 5.44 -19.23 11.27
N THR A 256 6.31 -18.71 10.40
CA THR A 256 6.98 -17.41 10.60
C THR A 256 5.96 -16.27 10.75
N MET A 257 4.92 -16.24 9.89
CA MET A 257 3.89 -15.21 9.97
C MET A 257 3.09 -15.32 11.27
N ASN A 258 2.79 -16.52 11.72
CA ASN A 258 2.13 -16.74 13.02
C ASN A 258 3.01 -16.25 14.20
N ALA A 259 4.32 -16.47 14.14
CA ALA A 259 5.24 -15.97 15.16
C ALA A 259 5.28 -14.43 15.19
N ILE A 260 5.25 -13.75 14.03
CA ILE A 260 5.14 -12.30 13.92
C ILE A 260 3.82 -11.81 14.53
N SER A 261 2.69 -12.48 14.21
CA SER A 261 1.38 -12.16 14.77
C SER A 261 1.36 -12.28 16.29
N GLN A 262 1.86 -13.38 16.84
CA GLN A 262 1.94 -13.56 18.29
C GLN A 262 2.83 -12.54 18.99
N LYS A 263 3.96 -12.19 18.37
CA LYS A 263 4.89 -11.18 18.90
C LYS A 263 4.23 -9.81 19.04
N TRP A 264 3.54 -9.35 18.00
CA TRP A 264 3.07 -7.98 17.91
C TRP A 264 1.58 -7.81 18.24
N LEU A 265 0.71 -8.69 17.71
CA LEU A 265 -0.74 -8.62 17.91
C LEU A 265 -1.21 -9.41 19.13
N ARG A 266 -0.32 -10.20 19.77
CA ARG A 266 -0.64 -11.06 20.93
C ARG A 266 -1.70 -12.12 20.62
N ALA A 267 -1.90 -12.43 19.37
CA ALA A 267 -2.88 -13.39 18.88
C ALA A 267 -2.29 -14.25 17.77
N PRO A 268 -2.75 -15.51 17.61
CA PRO A 268 -2.37 -16.32 16.48
C PRO A 268 -2.91 -15.71 15.19
N LEU A 269 -2.21 -15.97 14.08
CA LEU A 269 -2.71 -15.61 12.76
C LEU A 269 -4.01 -16.40 12.48
N PRO A 270 -5.11 -15.75 12.08
CA PRO A 270 -6.34 -16.45 11.70
C PRO A 270 -6.10 -17.48 10.58
N ALA A 271 -6.73 -18.63 10.67
CA ALA A 271 -6.54 -19.72 9.72
C ALA A 271 -7.10 -19.42 8.32
N ASP A 272 -8.04 -18.50 8.24
CA ASP A 272 -8.73 -18.05 7.02
C ASP A 272 -8.10 -16.78 6.39
N LEU A 273 -7.05 -16.26 6.98
CA LEU A 273 -6.28 -15.17 6.42
C LEU A 273 -5.35 -15.74 5.32
#